data_d4941c7f0ab68ea56f4837b958c2e642
#
_entry.id   d4941c7f0ab68ea56f4837b958c2e642
#
_cell.length_a   1.000
_cell.length_b   1.000
_cell.length_c   1.000
_cell.angle_alpha   90.00
_cell.angle_beta   90.00
_cell.angle_gamma   90.00
#
_symmetry.space_group_name_H-M   'P 1'
#
loop_
_entity.id
_entity.type
_entity.pdbx_description
1 polymer ?
#
loop_
_entity_poly.entity_id
_entity_poly.type
_entity_poly.pdbx_seq_one_letter_code
_entity_poly.pdbx_strand_id
1 'polypeptide(L)'
;MFEVPLDAPAPPPTPIPTLPLPDFRRFHHGIALFGGWFPLTVEIGVVVVLIAVIGWRTRRWRLVWVPVSAAIAAVAALALRGYVDSQTLPSDPAPLRLWLWVGIALFAIMVAVLGWRTARWWRRGLSVLMIPIALLAVSLVANQWLGYYRTLPAAWDELTAGPLPDEVDANDLSALRNSVPPSGKLVKVTIPDNVSGYKHRPEYVYLPPGWFAGASPPALPAVIMIAGEFDPPAEWIRSGNVVPVIDGYAREHGGQAPIFVFIDPGGVFNNDTECVNGPRGNAADHFTKEVRPYVISRFAASSAPAQWAVVGWSMGGACAVDLAVMHPDLFSTFEDIGGDRGPGSGDKAETIDRLYGGNAAQWDAFDPRTVMARHGPYSGVAGWIEDAITPPTDQFRSLAGAFKNRPQPIAPVGYGGHDEWRDNDETGAAQDLCTAATAVHISCAVHTLISFHTWPFAARAFSDALPWMATQIQTLPARAPT
;
A
#
# COMPACT_ATOMS: atom_id res chain seq x y z
N MET A 1 -46.76 -17.12 37.42
CA MET A 1 -47.25 -16.44 36.22
C MET A 1 -46.80 -15.02 36.35
N PHE A 2 -45.60 -14.70 35.84
CA PHE A 2 -45.04 -13.33 35.81
C PHE A 2 -45.01 -12.95 34.32
N GLU A 3 -45.85 -12.01 33.93
CA GLU A 3 -45.85 -11.39 32.62
C GLU A 3 -44.60 -10.48 32.52
N VAL A 4 -43.79 -10.71 31.51
CA VAL A 4 -42.71 -9.81 31.10
C VAL A 4 -43.32 -8.78 30.17
N PRO A 5 -43.20 -7.45 30.43
CA PRO A 5 -43.67 -6.44 29.49
C PRO A 5 -42.77 -6.45 28.23
N LEU A 6 -43.36 -6.76 27.10
CA LEU A 6 -42.83 -6.46 25.77
C LEU A 6 -43.05 -4.95 25.51
N ASP A 7 -42.03 -4.34 24.81
CA ASP A 7 -42.06 -3.01 24.24
C ASP A 7 -41.58 -1.82 25.10
N ALA A 8 -40.25 -1.75 25.29
CA ALA A 8 -39.60 -0.46 25.37
C ALA A 8 -39.02 -0.12 23.96
N PRO A 9 -39.34 1.04 23.35
CA PRO A 9 -38.78 1.42 22.08
C PRO A 9 -37.25 1.56 22.24
N ALA A 10 -36.52 1.04 21.24
CA ALA A 10 -35.06 1.19 21.18
C ALA A 10 -34.63 2.68 21.35
N PRO A 11 -33.63 2.98 22.16
CA PRO A 11 -33.14 4.35 22.28
C PRO A 11 -32.73 4.89 20.91
N PRO A 12 -32.99 6.16 20.62
CA PRO A 12 -32.56 6.76 19.34
C PRO A 12 -31.05 6.63 19.21
N PRO A 13 -30.56 6.38 17.96
CA PRO A 13 -29.12 6.26 17.72
C PRO A 13 -28.42 7.52 18.24
N THR A 14 -27.42 7.32 19.06
CA THR A 14 -26.55 8.41 19.54
C THR A 14 -26.00 9.15 18.34
N PRO A 15 -26.07 10.50 18.28
CA PRO A 15 -25.44 11.25 17.21
C PRO A 15 -23.98 10.88 17.13
N ILE A 16 -23.56 10.42 15.97
CA ILE A 16 -22.14 10.18 15.66
C ILE A 16 -21.41 11.51 15.94
N PRO A 17 -20.38 11.58 16.79
CA PRO A 17 -19.63 12.78 16.99
C PRO A 17 -19.12 13.24 15.61
N THR A 18 -19.55 14.42 15.16
CA THR A 18 -18.93 15.06 13.99
C THR A 18 -17.52 15.45 14.42
N LEU A 19 -16.57 14.53 14.25
CA LEU A 19 -15.16 14.87 14.37
C LEU A 19 -14.88 15.99 13.37
N PRO A 20 -14.15 17.05 13.77
CA PRO A 20 -13.75 18.08 12.84
C PRO A 20 -13.02 17.40 11.68
N LEU A 21 -13.48 17.67 10.45
CA LEU A 21 -12.81 17.19 9.24
C LEU A 21 -11.31 17.47 9.40
N PRO A 22 -10.44 16.47 9.15
CA PRO A 22 -9.01 16.70 9.20
C PRO A 22 -8.69 17.96 8.42
N ASP A 23 -7.86 18.82 8.99
CA ASP A 23 -7.48 20.07 8.32
C ASP A 23 -6.68 19.74 7.06
N PHE A 24 -7.39 19.47 5.97
CA PHE A 24 -6.82 19.19 4.64
C PHE A 24 -5.89 20.30 4.16
N ARG A 25 -5.90 21.47 4.80
CA ARG A 25 -4.99 22.57 4.47
C ARG A 25 -3.54 22.29 4.84
N ARG A 26 -3.27 21.43 5.83
CA ARG A 26 -1.89 21.05 6.20
C ARG A 26 -1.20 20.16 5.16
N PHE A 27 -1.97 19.46 4.32
CA PHE A 27 -1.44 18.60 3.24
C PHE A 27 -1.29 19.31 1.89
N HIS A 28 -1.62 20.61 1.80
CA HIS A 28 -1.65 21.34 0.53
C HIS A 28 -0.48 22.31 0.31
N HIS A 29 0.57 22.27 1.11
CA HIS A 29 1.75 23.10 0.85
C HIS A 29 2.64 22.41 -0.19
N GLY A 30 2.47 22.79 -1.45
CA GLY A 30 3.32 22.32 -2.53
C GLY A 30 2.63 22.27 -3.90
N ILE A 31 3.41 21.99 -4.94
CA ILE A 31 2.90 21.81 -6.30
C ILE A 31 2.20 20.46 -6.36
N ALA A 32 0.91 20.44 -6.70
CA ALA A 32 0.12 19.22 -6.82
C ALA A 32 0.56 18.38 -8.03
N LEU A 33 0.69 17.07 -7.84
CA LEU A 33 1.09 16.10 -8.86
C LEU A 33 -0.08 15.28 -9.41
N PHE A 34 -1.18 15.14 -8.65
CA PHE A 34 -2.39 14.40 -9.12
C PHE A 34 -3.27 15.19 -10.07
N GLY A 35 -3.11 16.49 -10.13
CA GLY A 35 -3.89 17.36 -10.98
C GLY A 35 -3.43 18.81 -10.89
N GLY A 36 -4.21 19.71 -11.50
CA GLY A 36 -3.89 21.13 -11.50
C GLY A 36 -3.02 21.54 -12.67
N TRP A 37 -2.38 22.70 -12.52
CA TRP A 37 -1.65 23.35 -13.61
C TRP A 37 -0.33 22.64 -13.97
N PHE A 38 0.38 22.03 -13.01
CA PHE A 38 1.73 21.52 -13.20
C PHE A 38 1.77 20.31 -14.14
N PRO A 39 1.04 19.18 -13.91
CA PRO A 39 1.02 18.06 -14.85
C PRO A 39 0.58 18.50 -16.24
N LEU A 40 -0.46 19.33 -16.34
CA LEU A 40 -0.96 19.83 -17.62
C LEU A 40 0.10 20.67 -18.36
N THR A 41 0.85 21.51 -17.63
CA THR A 41 1.92 22.32 -18.22
C THR A 41 3.05 21.45 -18.76
N VAL A 42 3.43 20.39 -18.03
CA VAL A 42 4.43 19.42 -18.49
C VAL A 42 3.95 18.71 -19.76
N GLU A 43 2.72 18.25 -19.80
CA GLU A 43 2.14 17.57 -20.97
C GLU A 43 2.09 18.49 -22.19
N ILE A 44 1.59 19.71 -22.02
CA ILE A 44 1.57 20.72 -23.10
C ILE A 44 3.01 21.02 -23.54
N GLY A 45 3.93 21.19 -22.59
CA GLY A 45 5.33 21.43 -22.87
C GLY A 45 5.97 20.35 -23.74
N VAL A 46 5.72 19.07 -23.41
CA VAL A 46 6.18 17.94 -24.24
C VAL A 46 5.67 18.04 -25.67
N VAL A 47 4.37 18.30 -25.85
CA VAL A 47 3.77 18.38 -27.18
C VAL A 47 4.37 19.56 -27.98
N VAL A 48 4.49 20.73 -27.38
CA VAL A 48 5.06 21.92 -28.02
C VAL A 48 6.53 21.70 -28.41
N VAL A 49 7.34 21.18 -27.50
CA VAL A 49 8.76 20.91 -27.76
C VAL A 49 8.89 19.81 -28.82
N LEU A 50 8.06 18.77 -28.79
CA LEU A 50 8.07 17.70 -29.77
C LEU A 50 7.78 18.24 -31.19
N ILE A 51 6.78 19.10 -31.34
CA ILE A 51 6.47 19.77 -32.61
C ILE A 51 7.68 20.59 -33.09
N ALA A 52 8.31 21.37 -32.21
CA ALA A 52 9.48 22.17 -32.53
C ALA A 52 10.69 21.31 -32.94
N VAL A 53 10.90 20.18 -32.28
CA VAL A 53 11.99 19.22 -32.57
C VAL A 53 11.76 18.50 -33.88
N ILE A 54 10.57 18.00 -34.14
CA ILE A 54 10.21 17.38 -35.46
C ILE A 54 10.45 18.40 -36.58
N GLY A 55 9.86 19.55 -36.46
CA GLY A 55 10.02 20.71 -37.35
C GLY A 55 9.77 20.40 -38.81
N TRP A 56 9.67 21.46 -39.60
CA TRP A 56 9.49 21.35 -41.06
C TRP A 56 10.85 21.15 -41.72
N ARG A 57 11.22 19.87 -41.98
CA ARG A 57 12.50 19.49 -42.58
C ARG A 57 12.27 19.01 -44.04
N THR A 58 13.12 18.13 -44.54
CA THR A 58 13.02 17.55 -45.91
C THR A 58 11.75 16.73 -46.07
N ARG A 59 11.30 16.56 -47.36
CA ARG A 59 10.15 15.72 -47.67
C ARG A 59 10.33 14.28 -47.19
N ARG A 60 11.57 13.71 -47.32
CA ARG A 60 11.89 12.36 -46.81
C ARG A 60 11.77 12.27 -45.28
N TRP A 61 12.16 13.31 -44.57
CA TRP A 61 11.98 13.35 -43.10
C TRP A 61 10.51 13.26 -42.71
N ARG A 62 9.67 14.07 -43.30
CA ARG A 62 8.25 14.15 -42.97
C ARG A 62 7.44 12.92 -43.39
N LEU A 63 7.73 12.37 -44.57
CA LEU A 63 6.92 11.30 -45.15
C LEU A 63 7.45 9.89 -44.84
N VAL A 64 8.71 9.76 -44.44
CA VAL A 64 9.31 8.45 -44.14
C VAL A 64 9.76 8.38 -42.66
N TRP A 65 10.71 9.22 -42.26
CA TRP A 65 11.33 9.04 -40.95
C TRP A 65 10.40 9.35 -39.76
N VAL A 66 9.57 10.36 -39.84
CA VAL A 66 8.59 10.67 -38.79
C VAL A 66 7.54 9.57 -38.64
N PRO A 67 6.85 9.10 -39.72
CA PRO A 67 5.94 7.96 -39.63
C PRO A 67 6.61 6.66 -39.17
N VAL A 68 7.82 6.36 -39.63
CA VAL A 68 8.58 5.17 -39.18
C VAL A 68 8.91 5.27 -37.68
N SER A 69 9.35 6.42 -37.24
CA SER A 69 9.60 6.65 -35.80
C SER A 69 8.33 6.46 -34.94
N ALA A 70 7.21 6.98 -35.43
CA ALA A 70 5.92 6.84 -34.73
C ALA A 70 5.45 5.37 -34.71
N ALA A 71 5.62 4.65 -35.85
CA ALA A 71 5.26 3.23 -35.89
C ALA A 71 6.12 2.37 -34.94
N ILE A 72 7.44 2.59 -34.95
CA ILE A 72 8.34 1.87 -34.03
C ILE A 72 7.98 2.18 -32.55
N ALA A 73 7.76 3.44 -32.21
CA ALA A 73 7.39 3.85 -30.87
C ALA A 73 6.05 3.23 -30.44
N ALA A 74 5.06 3.20 -31.33
CA ALA A 74 3.76 2.59 -31.06
C ALA A 74 3.88 1.08 -30.83
N VAL A 75 4.63 0.37 -31.69
CA VAL A 75 4.87 -1.08 -31.55
C VAL A 75 5.61 -1.37 -30.24
N ALA A 76 6.64 -0.58 -29.91
CA ALA A 76 7.38 -0.74 -28.65
C ALA A 76 6.50 -0.46 -27.41
N ALA A 77 5.65 0.56 -27.47
CA ALA A 77 4.70 0.86 -26.37
C ALA A 77 3.67 -0.27 -26.20
N LEU A 78 3.15 -0.81 -27.28
CA LEU A 78 2.21 -1.96 -27.26
C LEU A 78 2.89 -3.24 -26.74
N ALA A 79 4.13 -3.50 -27.16
CA ALA A 79 4.89 -4.64 -26.66
C ALA A 79 5.19 -4.52 -25.16
N LEU A 80 5.58 -3.31 -24.72
CA LEU A 80 5.80 -3.03 -23.29
C LEU A 80 4.50 -3.16 -22.48
N ARG A 81 3.39 -2.66 -23.02
CA ARG A 81 2.07 -2.86 -22.42
C ARG A 81 1.76 -4.34 -22.28
N GLY A 82 1.86 -5.12 -23.35
CA GLY A 82 1.59 -6.56 -23.30
C GLY A 82 2.49 -7.30 -22.32
N TYR A 83 3.75 -6.86 -22.16
CA TYR A 83 4.65 -7.41 -21.14
C TYR A 83 4.18 -7.04 -19.73
N VAL A 84 3.86 -5.78 -19.46
CA VAL A 84 3.36 -5.33 -18.14
C VAL A 84 2.04 -6.01 -17.82
N ASP A 85 1.07 -6.01 -18.74
CA ASP A 85 -0.23 -6.67 -18.55
C ASP A 85 -0.07 -8.20 -18.30
N SER A 86 1.02 -8.83 -18.74
CA SER A 86 1.33 -10.23 -18.43
C SER A 86 1.93 -10.46 -17.05
N GLN A 87 2.38 -9.41 -16.39
CA GLN A 87 3.00 -9.48 -15.06
C GLN A 87 2.10 -8.93 -13.95
N THR A 88 1.10 -8.15 -14.30
CA THR A 88 0.18 -7.50 -13.36
C THR A 88 -1.21 -8.13 -13.41
N LEU A 89 -2.05 -7.76 -12.48
CA LEU A 89 -3.45 -8.17 -12.42
C LEU A 89 -4.22 -7.66 -13.64
N PRO A 90 -4.95 -8.49 -14.39
CA PRO A 90 -5.76 -8.03 -15.50
C PRO A 90 -6.91 -7.14 -15.11
N SER A 91 -7.37 -7.25 -13.86
CA SER A 91 -8.46 -6.46 -13.29
C SER A 91 -8.13 -4.99 -13.12
N ASP A 92 -6.84 -4.63 -12.98
CA ASP A 92 -6.40 -3.24 -12.88
C ASP A 92 -5.31 -2.88 -13.92
N PRO A 93 -5.63 -2.92 -15.20
CA PRO A 93 -4.68 -2.59 -16.23
C PRO A 93 -4.30 -1.12 -16.20
N ALA A 94 -3.02 -0.84 -16.39
CA ALA A 94 -2.52 0.52 -16.50
C ALA A 94 -3.31 1.34 -17.54
N PRO A 95 -3.72 2.58 -17.22
CA PRO A 95 -4.64 3.35 -18.06
C PRO A 95 -4.04 3.64 -19.43
N LEU A 96 -4.88 3.63 -20.46
CA LEU A 96 -4.46 3.90 -21.84
C LEU A 96 -3.66 5.21 -21.98
N ARG A 97 -3.95 6.20 -21.13
CA ARG A 97 -3.23 7.48 -21.06
C ARG A 97 -1.75 7.28 -20.73
N LEU A 98 -1.41 6.34 -19.84
CA LEU A 98 -0.01 6.01 -19.52
C LEU A 98 0.71 5.51 -20.77
N TRP A 99 0.11 4.56 -21.48
CA TRP A 99 0.68 3.97 -22.70
C TRP A 99 0.80 4.97 -23.85
N LEU A 100 -0.11 5.93 -23.94
CA LEU A 100 0.02 7.05 -24.87
C LEU A 100 1.26 7.88 -24.55
N TRP A 101 1.49 8.24 -23.29
CA TRP A 101 2.66 9.02 -22.90
C TRP A 101 3.98 8.23 -23.02
N VAL A 102 3.97 6.93 -22.74
CA VAL A 102 5.10 6.03 -23.02
C VAL A 102 5.41 6.03 -24.52
N GLY A 103 4.39 5.90 -25.37
CA GLY A 103 4.56 5.99 -26.82
C GLY A 103 5.13 7.34 -27.28
N ILE A 104 4.66 8.45 -26.71
CA ILE A 104 5.19 9.80 -26.98
C ILE A 104 6.66 9.92 -26.53
N ALA A 105 7.03 9.40 -25.38
CA ALA A 105 8.42 9.41 -24.90
C ALA A 105 9.34 8.58 -25.81
N LEU A 106 8.92 7.39 -26.19
CA LEU A 106 9.67 6.55 -27.15
C LEU A 106 9.79 7.23 -28.53
N PHE A 107 8.71 7.85 -29.00
CA PHE A 107 8.73 8.63 -30.24
C PHE A 107 9.70 9.81 -30.15
N ALA A 108 9.75 10.51 -29.01
CA ALA A 108 10.68 11.59 -28.77
C ALA A 108 12.14 11.13 -28.87
N ILE A 109 12.45 9.97 -28.28
CA ILE A 109 13.77 9.34 -28.38
C ILE A 109 14.12 9.02 -29.84
N MET A 110 13.18 8.39 -30.57
CA MET A 110 13.40 8.03 -31.98
C MET A 110 13.63 9.27 -32.84
N VAL A 111 12.86 10.34 -32.64
CA VAL A 111 13.04 11.62 -33.35
C VAL A 111 14.41 12.24 -33.01
N ALA A 112 14.85 12.17 -31.78
CA ALA A 112 16.17 12.65 -31.37
C ALA A 112 17.29 11.86 -32.09
N VAL A 113 17.25 10.54 -32.06
CA VAL A 113 18.26 9.66 -32.64
C VAL A 113 18.31 9.78 -34.15
N LEU A 114 17.18 9.53 -34.83
CA LEU A 114 17.12 9.51 -36.31
C LEU A 114 17.23 10.92 -36.90
N GLY A 115 16.75 11.92 -36.18
CA GLY A 115 16.82 13.31 -36.61
C GLY A 115 18.15 14.01 -36.35
N TRP A 116 19.07 13.42 -35.54
CA TRP A 116 20.27 14.08 -35.03
C TRP A 116 21.15 14.69 -36.12
N ARG A 117 21.43 13.92 -37.17
CA ARG A 117 22.34 14.36 -38.26
C ARG A 117 21.78 15.50 -39.11
N THR A 118 20.43 15.60 -39.22
CA THR A 118 19.75 16.61 -40.07
C THR A 118 19.24 17.79 -39.27
N ALA A 119 19.34 17.74 -37.95
CA ALA A 119 18.84 18.79 -37.05
C ALA A 119 19.82 19.95 -36.96
N ARG A 120 19.31 21.19 -36.89
CA ARG A 120 20.05 22.40 -36.46
C ARG A 120 20.47 22.24 -35.01
N TRP A 121 21.57 22.89 -34.63
CA TRP A 121 22.15 22.76 -33.29
C TRP A 121 21.13 22.97 -32.13
N TRP A 122 20.28 24.01 -32.22
CA TRP A 122 19.27 24.28 -31.19
C TRP A 122 18.22 23.18 -31.08
N ARG A 123 17.86 22.51 -32.21
CA ARG A 123 16.95 21.35 -32.21
C ARG A 123 17.59 20.13 -31.58
N ARG A 124 18.90 19.96 -31.70
CA ARG A 124 19.63 18.90 -30.98
C ARG A 124 19.56 19.13 -29.49
N GLY A 125 19.79 20.37 -29.02
CA GLY A 125 19.63 20.75 -27.62
C GLY A 125 18.19 20.49 -27.11
N LEU A 126 17.18 20.95 -27.86
CA LEU A 126 15.77 20.71 -27.50
C LEU A 126 15.40 19.22 -27.52
N SER A 127 15.95 18.40 -28.44
CA SER A 127 15.65 16.96 -28.45
C SER A 127 16.27 16.23 -27.25
N VAL A 128 17.42 16.65 -26.76
CA VAL A 128 18.00 16.14 -25.51
C VAL A 128 17.17 16.55 -24.31
N LEU A 129 16.76 17.82 -24.22
CA LEU A 129 15.93 18.33 -23.13
C LEU A 129 14.52 17.69 -23.12
N MET A 130 13.97 17.35 -24.28
CA MET A 130 12.63 16.77 -24.39
C MET A 130 12.55 15.38 -23.77
N ILE A 131 13.62 14.59 -23.79
CA ILE A 131 13.62 13.22 -23.23
C ILE A 131 13.27 13.23 -21.73
N PRO A 132 13.98 13.96 -20.86
CA PRO A 132 13.63 14.00 -19.44
C PRO A 132 12.25 14.63 -19.17
N ILE A 133 11.81 15.61 -19.99
CA ILE A 133 10.47 16.19 -19.82
C ILE A 133 9.39 15.17 -20.22
N ALA A 134 9.60 14.38 -21.28
CA ALA A 134 8.66 13.33 -21.66
C ALA A 134 8.63 12.19 -20.62
N LEU A 135 9.76 11.81 -20.06
CA LEU A 135 9.83 10.85 -18.96
C LEU A 135 9.13 11.38 -17.70
N LEU A 136 9.29 12.67 -17.40
CA LEU A 136 8.54 13.31 -16.32
C LEU A 136 7.02 13.23 -16.56
N ALA A 137 6.55 13.46 -17.78
CA ALA A 137 5.13 13.31 -18.11
C ALA A 137 4.64 11.86 -17.89
N VAL A 138 5.42 10.85 -18.29
CA VAL A 138 5.13 9.44 -18.01
C VAL A 138 5.07 9.19 -16.51
N SER A 139 6.06 9.67 -15.74
CA SER A 139 6.11 9.50 -14.29
C SER A 139 4.94 10.19 -13.58
N LEU A 140 4.52 11.38 -14.04
CA LEU A 140 3.35 12.07 -13.49
C LEU A 140 2.05 11.30 -13.74
N VAL A 141 1.89 10.72 -14.93
CA VAL A 141 0.70 9.90 -15.24
C VAL A 141 0.72 8.58 -14.48
N ALA A 142 1.87 7.94 -14.35
CA ALA A 142 2.04 6.76 -13.50
C ALA A 142 1.72 7.08 -12.03
N ASN A 143 2.26 8.18 -11.51
CA ASN A 143 1.96 8.61 -10.14
C ASN A 143 0.48 8.93 -9.93
N GLN A 144 -0.22 9.48 -10.94
CA GLN A 144 -1.66 9.72 -10.87
C GLN A 144 -2.46 8.41 -10.83
N TRP A 145 -1.96 7.37 -11.48
CA TRP A 145 -2.56 6.04 -11.47
C TRP A 145 -2.30 5.30 -10.17
N LEU A 146 -1.03 5.27 -9.72
CA LEU A 146 -0.61 4.55 -8.50
C LEU A 146 -0.99 5.27 -7.19
N GLY A 147 -1.22 6.58 -7.23
CA GLY A 147 -1.69 7.34 -6.07
C GLY A 147 -0.64 7.70 -5.01
N TYR A 148 0.68 7.53 -5.29
CA TYR A 148 1.72 7.70 -4.28
C TYR A 148 1.93 9.16 -3.81
N TYR A 149 2.39 10.03 -4.70
CA TYR A 149 2.86 11.36 -4.29
C TYR A 149 1.88 12.45 -4.70
N ARG A 150 1.18 13.04 -3.73
CA ARG A 150 0.23 14.13 -4.00
C ARG A 150 0.89 15.43 -4.39
N THR A 151 2.08 15.68 -3.87
CA THR A 151 2.81 16.94 -4.05
C THR A 151 4.25 16.72 -4.44
N LEU A 152 4.85 17.72 -5.09
CA LEU A 152 6.27 17.69 -5.46
C LEU A 152 7.22 17.57 -4.25
N PRO A 153 7.01 18.26 -3.13
CA PRO A 153 7.82 18.02 -1.94
C PRO A 153 7.78 16.56 -1.48
N ALA A 154 6.61 15.94 -1.42
CA ALA A 154 6.50 14.53 -1.01
C ALA A 154 7.30 13.59 -1.94
N ALA A 155 7.21 13.80 -3.26
CA ALA A 155 7.99 13.03 -4.23
C ALA A 155 9.51 13.32 -4.11
N TRP A 156 9.89 14.55 -3.81
CA TRP A 156 11.29 14.94 -3.65
C TRP A 156 11.90 14.34 -2.39
N ASP A 157 11.18 14.39 -1.28
CA ASP A 157 11.61 13.82 0.00
C ASP A 157 11.86 12.32 -0.14
N GLU A 158 10.99 11.61 -0.89
CA GLU A 158 11.20 10.20 -1.19
C GLU A 158 12.44 9.95 -2.06
N LEU A 159 12.60 10.68 -3.16
CA LEU A 159 13.72 10.50 -4.08
C LEU A 159 15.09 10.88 -3.46
N THR A 160 15.08 11.78 -2.48
CA THR A 160 16.31 12.28 -1.83
C THR A 160 16.47 11.77 -0.41
N ALA A 161 15.49 11.02 0.10
CA ALA A 161 15.54 10.45 1.43
C ALA A 161 16.76 9.55 1.56
N GLY A 162 17.57 9.90 2.52
CA GLY A 162 18.67 9.06 3.00
C GLY A 162 18.15 7.83 3.75
N PRO A 163 18.90 7.33 4.74
CA PRO A 163 18.44 6.33 5.69
C PRO A 163 17.08 6.72 6.29
N LEU A 164 16.30 5.73 6.68
CA LEU A 164 15.01 6.00 7.33
C LEU A 164 15.20 6.78 8.63
N PRO A 165 14.20 7.60 9.05
CA PRO A 165 14.29 8.32 10.32
C PRO A 165 14.58 7.36 11.48
N ASP A 166 15.50 7.75 12.35
CA ASP A 166 15.88 6.94 13.53
C ASP A 166 16.39 5.51 13.21
N GLU A 167 16.87 5.28 11.97
CA GLU A 167 17.50 4.01 11.58
C GLU A 167 18.85 3.85 12.28
N VAL A 168 19.06 2.68 12.90
CA VAL A 168 20.29 2.32 13.60
C VAL A 168 20.78 0.94 13.14
N ASP A 169 22.09 0.71 13.19
CA ASP A 169 22.64 -0.61 12.93
C ASP A 169 22.29 -1.58 14.05
N ALA A 170 21.97 -2.83 13.70
CA ALA A 170 21.65 -3.87 14.67
C ALA A 170 22.78 -4.13 15.69
N ASN A 171 24.04 -3.84 15.34
CA ASN A 171 25.20 -3.97 16.22
C ASN A 171 25.26 -2.86 17.28
N ASP A 172 24.64 -1.71 17.03
CA ASP A 172 24.64 -0.57 17.95
C ASP A 172 23.56 -0.66 19.02
N LEU A 173 22.61 -1.58 18.89
CA LEU A 173 21.50 -1.74 19.83
C LEU A 173 21.94 -1.99 21.27
N SER A 174 23.05 -2.69 21.47
CA SER A 174 23.60 -2.95 22.80
C SER A 174 24.08 -1.68 23.49
N ALA A 175 24.61 -0.72 22.75
CA ALA A 175 25.08 0.55 23.27
C ALA A 175 23.93 1.49 23.70
N LEU A 176 22.72 1.28 23.18
CA LEU A 176 21.52 2.05 23.50
C LEU A 176 20.77 1.50 24.74
N ARG A 177 21.22 0.40 25.33
CA ARG A 177 20.62 -0.18 26.54
C ARG A 177 20.76 0.71 27.76
N ASN A 178 19.86 0.48 28.73
CA ASN A 178 19.74 1.27 29.97
C ASN A 178 19.48 2.76 29.72
N SER A 179 18.94 3.09 28.54
CA SER A 179 18.44 4.42 28.20
C SER A 179 17.01 4.30 27.67
N VAL A 180 16.25 5.36 27.82
CA VAL A 180 14.94 5.46 27.17
C VAL A 180 15.06 6.57 26.14
N PRO A 181 15.30 6.24 24.86
CA PRO A 181 15.41 7.26 23.82
C PRO A 181 14.07 7.99 23.65
N PRO A 182 14.06 9.24 23.13
CA PRO A 182 12.84 10.03 22.97
C PRO A 182 11.90 9.48 21.89
N SER A 183 12.42 8.69 20.96
CA SER A 183 11.73 7.99 19.89
C SER A 183 12.20 6.55 19.81
N GLY A 184 11.38 5.66 19.20
CA GLY A 184 11.82 4.32 18.87
C GLY A 184 12.97 4.29 17.86
N LYS A 185 13.47 3.11 17.58
CA LYS A 185 14.55 2.91 16.60
C LYS A 185 14.14 1.92 15.54
N LEU A 186 14.47 2.24 14.30
CA LEU A 186 14.32 1.35 13.16
C LEU A 186 15.61 0.56 12.95
N VAL A 187 15.48 -0.72 12.72
CA VAL A 187 16.59 -1.62 12.41
C VAL A 187 16.31 -2.27 11.07
N LYS A 188 17.19 -2.06 10.10
CA LYS A 188 17.16 -2.77 8.84
C LYS A 188 17.65 -4.19 9.05
N VAL A 189 16.89 -5.16 8.56
CA VAL A 189 17.20 -6.59 8.70
C VAL A 189 17.07 -7.31 7.36
N THR A 190 17.78 -8.42 7.25
CA THR A 190 17.56 -9.42 6.19
C THR A 190 17.25 -10.72 6.90
N ILE A 191 15.99 -11.11 6.91
CA ILE A 191 15.53 -12.33 7.57
C ILE A 191 15.92 -13.52 6.68
N PRO A 192 16.54 -14.58 7.23
CA PRO A 192 16.93 -15.75 6.42
C PRO A 192 15.72 -16.44 5.79
N ASP A 193 15.83 -16.78 4.51
CA ASP A 193 14.81 -17.45 3.68
C ASP A 193 15.05 -18.96 3.52
N ASN A 194 15.64 -19.59 4.54
CA ASN A 194 16.13 -20.98 4.45
C ASN A 194 15.00 -22.03 4.36
N VAL A 195 13.80 -21.72 4.83
CA VAL A 195 12.63 -22.61 4.83
C VAL A 195 11.75 -22.34 3.63
N SER A 196 11.42 -21.07 3.42
CA SER A 196 10.52 -20.64 2.33
C SER A 196 11.21 -20.62 0.96
N GLY A 197 12.50 -20.30 0.94
CA GLY A 197 13.23 -19.95 -0.29
C GLY A 197 12.73 -18.66 -0.94
N TYR A 198 11.89 -17.89 -0.23
CA TYR A 198 11.30 -16.67 -0.72
C TYR A 198 12.33 -15.54 -0.83
N LYS A 199 12.51 -15.01 -2.03
CA LYS A 199 13.45 -13.91 -2.27
C LYS A 199 12.79 -12.58 -1.97
N HIS A 200 13.23 -11.93 -0.92
CA HIS A 200 12.66 -10.69 -0.43
C HIS A 200 13.69 -9.56 -0.35
N ARG A 201 13.20 -8.32 -0.36
CA ARG A 201 13.97 -7.11 -0.12
C ARG A 201 14.32 -7.00 1.38
N PRO A 202 15.24 -6.11 1.79
CA PRO A 202 15.46 -5.82 3.20
C PRO A 202 14.18 -5.37 3.90
N GLU A 203 13.98 -5.84 5.12
CA GLU A 203 12.86 -5.59 5.98
C GLU A 203 13.26 -4.69 7.15
N TYR A 204 12.30 -4.21 7.92
CA TYR A 204 12.60 -3.29 9.02
C TYR A 204 11.88 -3.72 10.29
N VAL A 205 12.53 -3.48 11.41
CA VAL A 205 11.97 -3.70 12.75
C VAL A 205 12.01 -2.39 13.51
N TYR A 206 10.86 -1.91 13.96
CA TYR A 206 10.77 -0.79 14.88
C TYR A 206 10.77 -1.30 16.32
N LEU A 207 11.66 -0.75 17.13
CA LEU A 207 11.80 -1.04 18.56
C LEU A 207 11.37 0.19 19.37
N PRO A 208 10.33 0.08 20.22
CA PRO A 208 9.84 1.22 20.97
C PRO A 208 10.83 1.67 22.07
N PRO A 209 10.72 2.91 22.57
CA PRO A 209 11.63 3.42 23.61
C PRO A 209 11.76 2.50 24.82
N GLY A 210 10.67 1.88 25.27
CA GLY A 210 10.64 0.95 26.39
C GLY A 210 11.47 -0.32 26.20
N TRP A 211 11.73 -0.70 24.95
CA TRP A 211 12.58 -1.83 24.63
C TRP A 211 14.04 -1.63 25.10
N PHE A 212 14.48 -0.38 25.22
CA PHE A 212 15.84 0.01 25.62
C PHE A 212 16.00 0.25 27.12
N ALA A 213 14.93 0.28 27.89
CA ALA A 213 14.90 0.73 29.28
C ALA A 213 15.76 -0.10 30.25
N GLY A 214 16.05 -1.36 29.94
CA GLY A 214 16.80 -2.27 30.81
C GLY A 214 18.04 -2.86 30.16
N ALA A 215 18.82 -3.58 30.96
CA ALA A 215 19.99 -4.32 30.48
C ALA A 215 19.63 -5.43 29.48
N SER A 216 18.44 -6.01 29.63
CA SER A 216 17.86 -6.99 28.69
C SER A 216 16.55 -6.46 28.12
N PRO A 217 16.21 -6.79 26.85
CA PRO A 217 14.93 -6.38 26.29
C PRO A 217 13.77 -7.07 27.03
N PRO A 218 12.67 -6.34 27.28
CA PRO A 218 11.42 -6.96 27.72
C PRO A 218 10.81 -7.79 26.59
N ALA A 219 10.07 -8.85 26.93
CA ALA A 219 9.25 -9.56 25.98
C ALA A 219 8.03 -8.66 25.63
N LEU A 220 8.04 -8.05 24.44
CA LEU A 220 6.99 -7.17 23.99
C LEU A 220 6.07 -7.87 22.98
N PRO A 221 4.79 -7.48 22.94
CA PRO A 221 3.92 -7.82 21.81
C PRO A 221 4.53 -7.36 20.48
N ALA A 222 4.11 -7.98 19.37
CA ALA A 222 4.61 -7.64 18.06
C ALA A 222 3.48 -7.56 17.02
N VAL A 223 3.71 -6.72 16.01
CA VAL A 223 2.79 -6.48 14.90
C VAL A 223 3.55 -6.66 13.60
N ILE A 224 3.08 -7.54 12.73
CA ILE A 224 3.55 -7.63 11.36
C ILE A 224 2.81 -6.58 10.54
N MET A 225 3.56 -5.81 9.73
CA MET A 225 3.04 -4.76 8.85
C MET A 225 3.28 -5.17 7.40
N ILE A 226 2.21 -5.38 6.65
CA ILE A 226 2.24 -5.82 5.25
C ILE A 226 1.79 -4.66 4.37
N ALA A 227 2.63 -4.25 3.43
CA ALA A 227 2.31 -3.20 2.48
C ALA A 227 1.45 -3.73 1.33
N GLY A 228 0.96 -2.82 0.49
CA GLY A 228 0.22 -3.16 -0.72
C GLY A 228 1.09 -3.77 -1.82
N GLU A 229 0.45 -4.13 -2.92
CA GLU A 229 1.13 -4.53 -4.15
C GLU A 229 2.10 -3.41 -4.61
N PHE A 230 3.24 -3.77 -5.18
CA PHE A 230 4.36 -2.89 -5.58
C PHE A 230 5.13 -2.22 -4.44
N ASP A 231 4.62 -2.21 -3.23
CA ASP A 231 5.21 -1.47 -2.13
C ASP A 231 6.40 -2.22 -1.49
N PRO A 232 7.53 -1.54 -1.25
CA PRO A 232 8.57 -2.07 -0.40
C PRO A 232 8.21 -1.95 1.08
N PRO A 233 8.85 -2.71 1.98
CA PRO A 233 8.60 -2.61 3.43
C PRO A 233 8.72 -1.20 4.01
N ALA A 234 9.60 -0.38 3.44
CA ALA A 234 9.82 1.00 3.87
C ALA A 234 8.62 1.92 3.60
N GLU A 235 7.66 1.52 2.75
CA GLU A 235 6.57 2.39 2.34
C GLU A 235 5.61 2.72 3.49
N TRP A 236 5.38 1.79 4.40
CA TRP A 236 4.69 2.08 5.65
C TRP A 236 5.34 3.21 6.46
N ILE A 237 6.67 3.27 6.44
CA ILE A 237 7.44 4.26 7.18
C ILE A 237 7.44 5.60 6.45
N ARG A 238 7.59 5.58 5.12
CA ARG A 238 7.71 6.79 4.28
C ARG A 238 6.34 7.39 3.93
N SER A 239 5.54 6.67 3.17
CA SER A 239 4.22 7.14 2.72
C SER A 239 3.14 6.95 3.78
N GLY A 240 3.19 5.86 4.52
CA GLY A 240 2.31 5.59 5.67
C GLY A 240 2.62 6.44 6.90
N ASN A 241 3.84 6.98 7.00
CA ASN A 241 4.27 7.85 8.12
C ASN A 241 3.89 7.32 9.50
N VAL A 242 3.98 5.98 9.69
CA VAL A 242 3.47 5.31 10.89
C VAL A 242 4.38 5.49 12.12
N VAL A 243 5.68 5.73 11.93
CA VAL A 243 6.63 5.86 13.05
C VAL A 243 6.24 6.99 14.00
N PRO A 244 5.92 8.21 13.54
CA PRO A 244 5.43 9.27 14.44
C PRO A 244 4.14 8.92 15.19
N VAL A 245 3.25 8.11 14.59
CA VAL A 245 2.02 7.62 15.24
C VAL A 245 2.37 6.67 16.37
N ILE A 246 3.24 5.69 16.10
CA ILE A 246 3.71 4.71 17.08
C ILE A 246 4.48 5.42 18.23
N ASP A 247 5.36 6.37 17.91
CA ASP A 247 6.08 7.17 18.90
C ASP A 247 5.13 8.03 19.75
N GLY A 248 4.06 8.54 19.14
CA GLY A 248 2.97 9.23 19.85
C GLY A 248 2.34 8.33 20.88
N TYR A 249 1.89 7.17 20.45
CA TYR A 249 1.32 6.14 21.33
C TYR A 249 2.29 5.75 22.43
N ALA A 250 3.55 5.47 22.11
CA ALA A 250 4.57 5.11 23.09
C ALA A 250 4.76 6.19 24.16
N ARG A 251 4.81 7.47 23.78
CA ARG A 251 4.93 8.59 24.73
C ARG A 251 3.78 8.65 25.71
N GLU A 252 2.55 8.44 25.25
CA GLU A 252 1.35 8.41 26.11
C GLU A 252 1.32 7.20 27.04
N HIS A 253 2.07 6.14 26.70
CA HIS A 253 2.14 4.89 27.47
C HIS A 253 3.51 4.65 28.13
N GLY A 254 4.23 5.73 28.50
CA GLY A 254 5.50 5.61 29.26
C GLY A 254 6.63 4.92 28.47
N GLY A 255 6.64 5.07 27.17
CA GLY A 255 7.61 4.46 26.26
C GLY A 255 7.21 3.05 25.78
N GLN A 256 6.06 2.54 26.21
CA GLN A 256 5.60 1.20 25.87
C GLN A 256 4.79 1.23 24.54
N ALA A 257 5.17 0.38 23.61
CA ALA A 257 4.44 0.06 22.40
C ALA A 257 4.83 -1.34 21.93
N PRO A 258 4.11 -1.97 21.00
CA PRO A 258 4.54 -3.20 20.36
C PRO A 258 5.83 -3.01 19.54
N ILE A 259 6.50 -4.10 19.25
CA ILE A 259 7.50 -4.17 18.18
C ILE A 259 6.74 -4.20 16.84
N PHE A 260 7.12 -3.37 15.86
CA PHE A 260 6.53 -3.42 14.52
C PHE A 260 7.54 -3.99 13.53
N VAL A 261 7.09 -4.89 12.67
CA VAL A 261 7.93 -5.62 11.72
C VAL A 261 7.37 -5.36 10.31
N PHE A 262 8.07 -4.57 9.54
CA PHE A 262 7.69 -4.21 8.17
C PHE A 262 8.30 -5.22 7.20
N ILE A 263 7.47 -6.12 6.70
CA ILE A 263 7.89 -7.27 5.88
C ILE A 263 7.65 -7.01 4.39
N ASP A 264 8.32 -7.79 3.56
CA ASP A 264 8.25 -7.67 2.11
C ASP A 264 7.25 -8.65 1.47
N PRO A 265 6.08 -8.19 1.03
CA PRO A 265 5.10 -9.08 0.44
C PRO A 265 5.40 -9.49 -1.00
N GLY A 266 6.19 -8.70 -1.74
CA GLY A 266 6.38 -8.92 -3.18
C GLY A 266 7.76 -9.46 -3.57
N GLY A 267 8.81 -9.17 -2.79
CA GLY A 267 10.19 -9.49 -3.15
C GLY A 267 10.78 -8.55 -4.20
N VAL A 268 10.04 -8.26 -5.26
CA VAL A 268 10.38 -7.30 -6.33
C VAL A 268 9.16 -6.43 -6.64
N PHE A 269 9.38 -5.34 -7.35
CA PHE A 269 8.36 -4.32 -7.60
C PHE A 269 7.04 -4.84 -8.22
N ASN A 270 7.10 -5.80 -9.12
CA ASN A 270 5.94 -6.29 -9.87
C ASN A 270 5.61 -7.76 -9.61
N ASN A 271 5.94 -8.26 -8.44
CA ASN A 271 5.61 -9.62 -8.05
C ASN A 271 4.51 -9.59 -6.99
N ASP A 272 3.30 -9.62 -7.46
CA ASP A 272 2.12 -9.80 -6.64
C ASP A 272 2.04 -11.26 -6.17
N THR A 273 2.32 -11.50 -4.90
CA THR A 273 2.30 -12.84 -4.29
C THR A 273 0.99 -13.15 -3.60
N GLU A 274 0.16 -12.12 -3.35
CA GLU A 274 -1.03 -12.23 -2.49
C GLU A 274 -0.73 -12.93 -1.15
N CYS A 275 0.51 -12.82 -0.70
CA CYS A 275 1.01 -13.46 0.52
C CYS A 275 0.80 -14.98 0.58
N VAL A 276 0.59 -15.64 -0.54
CA VAL A 276 0.38 -17.09 -0.60
C VAL A 276 1.67 -17.85 -0.88
N ASN A 277 1.60 -19.17 -0.86
CA ASN A 277 2.66 -20.05 -1.35
C ASN A 277 2.31 -20.51 -2.76
N GLY A 278 3.20 -20.26 -3.72
CA GLY A 278 2.91 -20.61 -5.10
C GLY A 278 4.04 -20.29 -6.08
N PRO A 279 3.75 -20.25 -7.38
CA PRO A 279 4.74 -19.98 -8.42
C PRO A 279 5.45 -18.63 -8.28
N ARG A 280 4.84 -17.66 -7.61
CA ARG A 280 5.38 -16.32 -7.38
C ARG A 280 6.26 -16.22 -6.14
N GLY A 281 6.37 -17.30 -5.36
CA GLY A 281 7.16 -17.41 -4.14
C GLY A 281 6.35 -17.98 -2.98
N ASN A 282 7.03 -18.33 -1.89
CA ASN A 282 6.38 -18.86 -0.70
C ASN A 282 6.33 -17.79 0.40
N ALA A 283 5.61 -16.69 0.13
CA ALA A 283 5.52 -15.57 1.04
C ALA A 283 4.87 -15.95 2.38
N ALA A 284 3.78 -16.76 2.36
CA ALA A 284 3.14 -17.25 3.59
C ALA A 284 4.10 -18.02 4.49
N ASP A 285 4.95 -18.88 3.92
CA ASP A 285 5.94 -19.62 4.67
C ASP A 285 7.01 -18.70 5.26
N HIS A 286 7.45 -17.69 4.52
CA HIS A 286 8.37 -16.69 5.03
C HIS A 286 7.81 -15.99 6.27
N PHE A 287 6.58 -15.48 6.19
CA PHE A 287 5.95 -14.71 7.26
C PHE A 287 5.72 -15.55 8.52
N THR A 288 5.27 -16.77 8.36
CA THR A 288 4.88 -17.64 9.48
C THR A 288 6.04 -18.43 10.06
N LYS A 289 6.96 -18.92 9.21
CA LYS A 289 8.02 -19.85 9.63
C LYS A 289 9.39 -19.20 9.84
N GLU A 290 9.60 -17.98 9.32
CA GLU A 290 10.90 -17.30 9.38
C GLU A 290 10.80 -15.94 10.09
N VAL A 291 9.91 -15.05 9.68
CA VAL A 291 9.77 -13.70 10.28
C VAL A 291 9.49 -13.78 11.77
N ARG A 292 8.42 -14.47 12.17
CA ARG A 292 8.01 -14.54 13.58
C ARG A 292 9.10 -15.17 14.47
N PRO A 293 9.69 -16.34 14.17
CA PRO A 293 10.78 -16.90 14.96
C PRO A 293 12.02 -16.00 15.02
N TYR A 294 12.34 -15.32 13.93
CA TYR A 294 13.46 -14.37 13.88
C TYR A 294 13.27 -13.21 14.86
N VAL A 295 12.09 -12.61 14.83
CA VAL A 295 11.78 -11.42 15.70
C VAL A 295 11.75 -11.85 17.18
N ILE A 296 11.21 -13.02 17.50
CA ILE A 296 11.24 -13.57 18.85
C ILE A 296 12.69 -13.75 19.32
N SER A 297 13.52 -14.40 18.54
CA SER A 297 14.89 -14.73 18.93
C SER A 297 15.82 -13.52 18.95
N ARG A 298 15.66 -12.60 17.99
CA ARG A 298 16.59 -11.47 17.80
C ARG A 298 16.22 -10.24 18.60
N PHE A 299 14.91 -9.98 18.76
CA PHE A 299 14.40 -8.75 19.38
C PHE A 299 13.57 -9.01 20.64
N ALA A 300 13.53 -10.23 21.11
CA ALA A 300 12.78 -10.64 22.29
C ALA A 300 11.28 -10.31 22.22
N ALA A 301 10.68 -10.43 21.02
CA ALA A 301 9.22 -10.37 20.94
C ALA A 301 8.60 -11.54 21.73
N SER A 302 7.40 -11.36 22.21
CA SER A 302 6.66 -12.42 22.91
C SER A 302 6.47 -13.65 22.00
N SER A 303 6.55 -14.82 22.55
CA SER A 303 6.21 -16.07 21.85
C SER A 303 4.72 -16.42 21.92
N ALA A 304 3.94 -15.71 22.76
CA ALA A 304 2.51 -15.99 22.94
C ALA A 304 1.69 -15.52 21.72
N PRO A 305 0.88 -16.37 21.07
CA PRO A 305 0.04 -15.97 19.93
C PRO A 305 -0.89 -14.81 20.25
N ALA A 306 -1.42 -14.75 21.47
CA ALA A 306 -2.28 -13.66 21.96
C ALA A 306 -1.60 -12.28 21.99
N GLN A 307 -0.29 -12.20 21.74
CA GLN A 307 0.49 -10.97 21.71
C GLN A 307 1.05 -10.67 20.30
N TRP A 308 0.42 -11.22 19.25
CA TRP A 308 0.80 -10.96 17.87
C TRP A 308 -0.41 -10.50 17.06
N ALA A 309 -0.20 -9.40 16.34
CA ALA A 309 -1.14 -8.90 15.35
C ALA A 309 -0.52 -8.87 13.95
N VAL A 310 -1.38 -8.83 12.95
CA VAL A 310 -1.03 -8.57 11.56
C VAL A 310 -1.84 -7.38 11.07
N VAL A 311 -1.19 -6.43 10.45
CA VAL A 311 -1.79 -5.23 9.84
C VAL A 311 -1.43 -5.21 8.38
N GLY A 312 -2.38 -4.93 7.53
CA GLY A 312 -2.11 -4.83 6.11
C GLY A 312 -2.85 -3.70 5.42
N TRP A 313 -2.24 -3.23 4.35
CA TRP A 313 -2.77 -2.21 3.47
C TRP A 313 -3.03 -2.78 2.08
N SER A 314 -4.24 -2.58 1.51
CA SER A 314 -4.60 -3.05 0.17
C SER A 314 -4.43 -4.58 0.08
N MET A 315 -3.66 -5.12 -0.87
CA MET A 315 -3.25 -6.53 -0.90
C MET A 315 -2.82 -7.03 0.49
N GLY A 316 -2.01 -6.24 1.20
CA GLY A 316 -1.59 -6.58 2.57
C GLY A 316 -2.74 -6.70 3.56
N GLY A 317 -3.87 -6.01 3.34
CA GLY A 317 -5.10 -6.12 4.13
C GLY A 317 -5.72 -7.50 4.03
N ALA A 318 -5.93 -7.99 2.80
CA ALA A 318 -6.35 -9.37 2.55
C ALA A 318 -5.37 -10.38 3.18
N CYS A 319 -4.06 -10.15 3.03
CA CYS A 319 -3.02 -10.96 3.67
C CYS A 319 -3.16 -11.02 5.21
N ALA A 320 -3.51 -9.89 5.85
CA ALA A 320 -3.66 -9.84 7.30
C ALA A 320 -4.82 -10.71 7.78
N VAL A 321 -5.94 -10.69 7.07
CA VAL A 321 -7.08 -11.58 7.32
C VAL A 321 -6.65 -13.03 7.15
N ASP A 322 -6.07 -13.37 6.00
CA ASP A 322 -5.65 -14.74 5.69
C ASP A 322 -4.70 -15.31 6.74
N LEU A 323 -3.64 -14.59 7.07
CA LEU A 323 -2.67 -15.05 8.06
C LEU A 323 -3.31 -15.28 9.43
N ALA A 324 -4.21 -14.41 9.86
CA ALA A 324 -4.85 -14.54 11.16
C ALA A 324 -5.85 -15.71 11.22
N VAL A 325 -6.63 -15.92 10.14
CA VAL A 325 -7.62 -17.01 10.12
C VAL A 325 -7.00 -18.38 9.83
N MET A 326 -5.92 -18.42 9.05
CA MET A 326 -5.16 -19.66 8.80
C MET A 326 -4.28 -20.09 9.97
N HIS A 327 -3.76 -19.11 10.73
CA HIS A 327 -2.78 -19.33 11.78
C HIS A 327 -3.18 -18.68 13.12
N PRO A 328 -4.35 -19.05 13.70
CA PRO A 328 -4.76 -18.56 15.02
C PRO A 328 -3.84 -19.04 16.15
N ASP A 329 -3.01 -20.02 15.87
CA ASP A 329 -1.90 -20.49 16.72
C ASP A 329 -0.67 -19.56 16.70
N LEU A 330 -0.63 -18.59 15.78
CA LEU A 330 0.46 -17.61 15.65
C LEU A 330 -0.03 -16.18 15.90
N PHE A 331 -1.26 -15.83 15.50
CA PHE A 331 -1.81 -14.48 15.50
C PHE A 331 -3.20 -14.46 16.15
N SER A 332 -3.46 -13.44 16.94
CA SER A 332 -4.76 -13.25 17.60
C SER A 332 -5.52 -12.03 17.09
N THR A 333 -4.88 -11.16 16.33
CA THR A 333 -5.47 -9.87 15.94
C THR A 333 -5.07 -9.53 14.52
N PHE A 334 -6.03 -9.03 13.73
CA PHE A 334 -5.73 -8.49 12.41
C PHE A 334 -6.36 -7.11 12.22
N GLU A 335 -5.71 -6.31 11.40
CA GLU A 335 -6.25 -5.08 10.84
C GLU A 335 -6.13 -5.14 9.32
N ASP A 336 -7.26 -5.07 8.67
CA ASP A 336 -7.40 -5.02 7.22
C ASP A 336 -7.77 -3.60 6.81
N ILE A 337 -6.92 -2.96 6.04
CA ILE A 337 -7.12 -1.59 5.57
C ILE A 337 -7.32 -1.64 4.06
N GLY A 338 -8.58 -1.56 3.62
CA GLY A 338 -8.94 -1.56 2.20
C GLY A 338 -8.47 -2.79 1.45
N GLY A 339 -8.56 -3.97 2.07
CA GLY A 339 -8.21 -5.23 1.45
C GLY A 339 -9.37 -5.87 0.70
N ASP A 340 -9.03 -6.84 -0.14
CA ASP A 340 -9.98 -7.63 -0.91
C ASP A 340 -10.59 -8.79 -0.10
N ARG A 341 -11.54 -9.50 -0.70
CA ARG A 341 -12.18 -10.68 -0.09
C ARG A 341 -11.23 -11.84 0.19
N GLY A 342 -10.03 -11.81 -0.35
CA GLY A 342 -9.00 -12.82 -0.24
C GLY A 342 -8.04 -12.77 -1.43
N PRO A 343 -7.06 -13.68 -1.50
CA PRO A 343 -6.04 -13.66 -2.53
C PRO A 343 -6.62 -13.69 -3.94
N GLY A 344 -6.32 -12.67 -4.73
CA GLY A 344 -6.87 -12.45 -6.05
C GLY A 344 -5.81 -12.12 -7.10
N SER A 345 -6.01 -12.54 -8.33
CA SER A 345 -5.19 -12.18 -9.50
C SER A 345 -6.01 -12.30 -10.78
N GLY A 346 -7.04 -11.45 -10.89
CA GLY A 346 -8.06 -11.53 -11.92
C GLY A 346 -9.30 -12.29 -11.45
N ASP A 347 -9.99 -12.99 -12.38
CA ASP A 347 -11.10 -13.85 -11.98
C ASP A 347 -10.58 -15.10 -11.24
N LYS A 348 -11.50 -15.88 -10.66
CA LYS A 348 -11.15 -17.09 -9.91
C LYS A 348 -10.28 -18.08 -10.70
N ALA A 349 -10.55 -18.28 -11.97
CA ALA A 349 -9.79 -19.23 -12.79
C ALA A 349 -8.37 -18.69 -13.07
N GLU A 350 -8.25 -17.41 -13.36
CA GLU A 350 -6.98 -16.71 -13.53
C GLU A 350 -6.17 -16.70 -12.23
N THR A 351 -6.82 -16.44 -11.09
CA THR A 351 -6.20 -16.49 -9.77
C THR A 351 -5.63 -17.89 -9.47
N ILE A 352 -6.42 -18.94 -9.69
CA ILE A 352 -5.96 -20.32 -9.49
C ILE A 352 -4.76 -20.64 -10.39
N ASP A 353 -4.77 -20.20 -11.63
CA ASP A 353 -3.67 -20.44 -12.55
C ASP A 353 -2.41 -19.65 -12.15
N ARG A 354 -2.55 -18.37 -11.84
CA ARG A 354 -1.44 -17.44 -11.60
C ARG A 354 -0.79 -17.59 -10.24
N LEU A 355 -1.59 -17.71 -9.20
CA LEU A 355 -1.08 -17.78 -7.82
C LEU A 355 -0.80 -19.21 -7.36
N TYR A 356 -1.52 -20.18 -7.90
CA TYR A 356 -1.47 -21.58 -7.43
C TYR A 356 -1.10 -22.59 -8.51
N GLY A 357 -0.67 -22.13 -9.71
CA GLY A 357 -0.25 -23.01 -10.81
C GLY A 357 -1.33 -24.00 -11.26
N GLY A 358 -2.60 -23.58 -11.21
CA GLY A 358 -3.76 -24.40 -11.59
C GLY A 358 -4.31 -25.29 -10.45
N ASN A 359 -3.81 -25.15 -9.20
CA ASN A 359 -4.24 -25.97 -8.08
C ASN A 359 -5.41 -25.34 -7.30
N ALA A 360 -6.64 -25.67 -7.69
CA ALA A 360 -7.84 -25.15 -7.03
C ALA A 360 -7.97 -25.54 -5.55
N ALA A 361 -7.43 -26.70 -5.14
CA ALA A 361 -7.47 -27.10 -3.74
C ALA A 361 -6.54 -26.24 -2.88
N GLN A 362 -5.47 -25.74 -3.45
CA GLN A 362 -4.57 -24.81 -2.78
C GLN A 362 -5.21 -23.43 -2.65
N TRP A 363 -5.92 -22.94 -3.69
CA TRP A 363 -6.73 -21.74 -3.59
C TRP A 363 -7.76 -21.84 -2.46
N ASP A 364 -8.53 -22.93 -2.40
CA ASP A 364 -9.47 -23.21 -1.32
C ASP A 364 -8.83 -23.22 0.09
N ALA A 365 -7.53 -23.48 0.19
CA ALA A 365 -6.80 -23.48 1.45
C ALA A 365 -6.36 -22.08 1.89
N PHE A 366 -6.40 -21.10 0.98
CA PHE A 366 -6.07 -19.69 1.24
C PHE A 366 -7.31 -18.77 1.16
N ASP A 367 -8.46 -19.20 0.62
CA ASP A 367 -9.68 -18.38 0.65
C ASP A 367 -10.18 -18.22 2.09
N PRO A 368 -10.19 -17.01 2.66
CA PRO A 368 -10.42 -16.82 4.10
C PRO A 368 -11.80 -17.26 4.54
N ARG A 369 -12.83 -17.14 3.68
CA ARG A 369 -14.18 -17.59 4.00
C ARG A 369 -14.27 -19.12 4.04
N THR A 370 -13.59 -19.78 3.11
CA THR A 370 -13.47 -21.24 3.10
C THR A 370 -12.68 -21.75 4.31
N VAL A 371 -11.58 -21.07 4.65
CA VAL A 371 -10.75 -21.39 5.82
C VAL A 371 -11.58 -21.22 7.10
N MET A 372 -12.24 -20.09 7.30
CA MET A 372 -13.10 -19.84 8.46
C MET A 372 -14.21 -20.90 8.60
N ALA A 373 -14.88 -21.22 7.50
CA ALA A 373 -15.94 -22.23 7.50
C ALA A 373 -15.43 -23.65 7.86
N ARG A 374 -14.23 -24.01 7.43
CA ARG A 374 -13.60 -25.31 7.73
C ARG A 374 -13.02 -25.39 9.14
N HIS A 375 -12.45 -24.31 9.64
CA HIS A 375 -11.86 -24.25 10.97
C HIS A 375 -12.93 -24.37 12.06
N GLY A 376 -14.09 -23.77 11.85
CA GLY A 376 -15.17 -23.68 12.84
C GLY A 376 -14.92 -22.58 13.87
N PRO A 377 -15.48 -22.67 15.09
CA PRO A 377 -15.38 -21.57 16.05
C PRO A 377 -13.95 -21.22 16.44
N TYR A 378 -13.60 -19.95 16.29
CA TYR A 378 -12.33 -19.40 16.76
C TYR A 378 -12.43 -18.98 18.24
N SER A 379 -11.30 -18.91 18.90
CA SER A 379 -11.18 -18.40 20.27
C SER A 379 -10.05 -17.40 20.37
N GLY A 380 -10.36 -16.19 20.83
CA GLY A 380 -9.35 -15.14 21.08
C GLY A 380 -8.80 -14.50 19.80
N VAL A 381 -9.52 -14.56 18.68
CA VAL A 381 -9.20 -13.84 17.46
C VAL A 381 -10.12 -12.62 17.32
N ALA A 382 -9.53 -11.47 16.96
CA ALA A 382 -10.25 -10.22 16.75
C ALA A 382 -9.78 -9.51 15.48
N GLY A 383 -10.69 -8.88 14.75
CA GLY A 383 -10.45 -8.18 13.51
C GLY A 383 -11.01 -6.75 13.49
N TRP A 384 -10.24 -5.86 12.90
CA TRP A 384 -10.62 -4.50 12.54
C TRP A 384 -10.48 -4.38 11.03
N ILE A 385 -11.55 -4.03 10.34
CA ILE A 385 -11.53 -3.78 8.90
C ILE A 385 -11.89 -2.32 8.68
N GLU A 386 -11.13 -1.59 7.89
CA GLU A 386 -11.40 -0.18 7.61
C GLU A 386 -11.27 0.13 6.13
N ASP A 387 -12.35 0.71 5.55
CA ASP A 387 -12.45 0.99 4.13
C ASP A 387 -12.63 2.47 3.82
N ALA A 388 -12.12 2.85 2.63
CA ALA A 388 -12.33 4.16 2.05
C ALA A 388 -13.66 4.23 1.31
N ILE A 389 -14.59 5.04 1.79
CA ILE A 389 -15.81 5.38 1.05
C ILE A 389 -15.55 6.59 0.18
N THR A 390 -15.66 6.43 -1.14
CA THR A 390 -15.61 7.56 -2.07
C THR A 390 -16.78 8.53 -1.79
N PRO A 391 -16.52 9.83 -1.58
CA PRO A 391 -17.57 10.79 -1.31
C PRO A 391 -18.63 10.80 -2.40
N PRO A 392 -19.93 10.89 -2.07
CA PRO A 392 -20.98 11.06 -3.07
C PRO A 392 -20.67 12.22 -4.00
N THR A 393 -20.88 12.01 -5.31
CA THR A 393 -20.60 13.00 -6.37
C THR A 393 -21.19 14.38 -6.10
N ASP A 394 -22.26 14.46 -5.32
CA ASP A 394 -22.94 15.72 -4.96
C ASP A 394 -22.21 16.55 -3.90
N GLN A 395 -21.51 15.91 -2.97
CA GLN A 395 -20.61 16.61 -2.05
C GLN A 395 -19.34 17.09 -2.76
N PHE A 396 -18.82 16.33 -3.72
CA PHE A 396 -17.75 16.78 -4.60
C PHE A 396 -18.15 17.96 -5.45
N ARG A 397 -19.40 18.03 -5.94
CA ARG A 397 -19.92 19.17 -6.68
C ARG A 397 -20.02 20.43 -5.83
N SER A 398 -20.34 20.31 -4.55
CA SER A 398 -20.37 21.47 -3.63
C SER A 398 -18.98 22.00 -3.28
N LEU A 399 -17.99 21.12 -3.14
CA LEU A 399 -16.57 21.48 -2.95
C LEU A 399 -15.91 21.91 -4.27
N ALA A 400 -16.35 21.37 -5.41
CA ALA A 400 -15.89 21.71 -6.76
C ALA A 400 -16.65 22.89 -7.39
N GLY A 401 -17.56 23.55 -6.67
CA GLY A 401 -18.27 24.76 -7.15
C GLY A 401 -17.36 25.88 -7.64
N ALA A 402 -16.09 25.88 -7.30
CA ALA A 402 -15.04 26.73 -7.83
C ALA A 402 -14.46 26.28 -9.18
N PHE A 403 -14.82 25.09 -9.70
CA PHE A 403 -14.23 24.50 -10.92
C PHE A 403 -15.29 24.14 -11.97
N LYS A 404 -16.28 24.95 -12.14
CA LYS A 404 -17.54 24.69 -12.83
C LYS A 404 -17.50 24.34 -14.31
N ASN A 405 -16.38 24.25 -15.00
CA ASN A 405 -16.31 23.98 -16.44
C ASN A 405 -15.11 23.13 -16.90
N ARG A 406 -14.65 22.16 -16.10
CA ARG A 406 -13.66 21.22 -16.59
C ARG A 406 -14.26 19.81 -16.69
N PRO A 407 -13.91 19.01 -17.74
CA PRO A 407 -14.18 17.58 -17.72
C PRO A 407 -13.66 17.05 -16.39
N GLN A 408 -14.51 16.36 -15.65
CA GLN A 408 -14.10 15.74 -14.38
C GLN A 408 -12.89 14.86 -14.67
N PRO A 409 -11.75 15.02 -13.99
CA PRO A 409 -10.81 13.94 -13.94
C PRO A 409 -11.61 12.76 -13.38
N ILE A 410 -11.60 11.64 -14.07
CA ILE A 410 -11.94 10.35 -13.50
C ILE A 410 -11.15 10.33 -12.20
N ALA A 411 -11.84 10.27 -11.05
CA ALA A 411 -11.16 10.15 -9.78
C ALA A 411 -10.13 9.04 -9.97
N PRO A 412 -8.86 9.25 -9.59
CA PRO A 412 -7.93 8.15 -9.66
C PRO A 412 -8.54 7.05 -8.80
N VAL A 413 -9.00 6.02 -9.47
CA VAL A 413 -9.41 4.78 -8.83
C VAL A 413 -8.14 4.34 -8.14
N GLY A 414 -8.14 4.26 -6.81
CA GLY A 414 -6.99 3.78 -6.07
C GLY A 414 -6.58 2.43 -6.62
N TYR A 415 -5.33 2.13 -6.53
CA TYR A 415 -4.80 0.83 -6.85
C TYR A 415 -5.31 -0.16 -5.79
N GLY A 416 -5.78 -1.33 -6.21
CA GLY A 416 -6.32 -2.37 -5.33
C GLY A 416 -7.84 -2.54 -5.44
N GLY A 417 -8.34 -3.72 -5.22
CA GLY A 417 -9.76 -4.02 -5.11
C GLY A 417 -10.47 -4.34 -6.42
N HIS A 418 -9.76 -4.83 -7.41
CA HIS A 418 -10.38 -5.23 -8.69
C HIS A 418 -10.47 -6.72 -8.91
N ASP A 419 -10.33 -7.49 -7.86
CA ASP A 419 -10.43 -8.93 -7.96
C ASP A 419 -11.86 -9.38 -8.14
N GLU A 420 -12.04 -10.36 -8.96
CA GLU A 420 -13.20 -11.21 -9.20
C GLU A 420 -14.60 -10.54 -9.26
N TRP A 421 -14.83 -9.46 -8.53
CA TRP A 421 -16.14 -8.87 -8.28
C TRP A 421 -16.19 -7.45 -8.80
N ARG A 422 -16.90 -7.26 -9.86
CA ARG A 422 -17.20 -5.99 -10.52
C ARG A 422 -17.43 -4.86 -9.52
N ASP A 423 -16.83 -3.72 -9.81
CA ASP A 423 -17.12 -2.43 -9.20
C ASP A 423 -16.53 -2.16 -7.81
N ASN A 424 -15.21 -2.01 -7.67
CA ASN A 424 -14.54 -1.38 -6.51
C ASN A 424 -15.35 -1.47 -5.19
N ASP A 425 -15.85 -2.64 -4.83
CA ASP A 425 -16.70 -2.86 -3.68
C ASP A 425 -15.90 -3.37 -2.48
N GLU A 426 -14.84 -2.61 -2.13
CA GLU A 426 -14.04 -2.90 -0.93
C GLU A 426 -14.92 -2.98 0.31
N THR A 427 -15.90 -2.08 0.43
CA THR A 427 -16.84 -2.09 1.56
C THR A 427 -17.70 -3.35 1.58
N GLY A 428 -18.12 -3.86 0.41
CA GLY A 428 -18.82 -5.14 0.32
C GLY A 428 -17.90 -6.31 0.68
N ALA A 429 -16.61 -6.26 0.29
CA ALA A 429 -15.61 -7.24 0.69
C ALA A 429 -15.46 -7.29 2.22
N ALA A 430 -15.25 -6.13 2.84
CA ALA A 430 -15.16 -5.96 4.28
C ALA A 430 -16.37 -6.51 5.04
N GLN A 431 -17.58 -6.19 4.56
CA GLN A 431 -18.82 -6.66 5.17
C GLN A 431 -18.99 -8.18 5.07
N ASP A 432 -18.65 -8.76 3.91
CA ASP A 432 -18.70 -10.20 3.68
C ASP A 432 -17.70 -10.95 4.58
N LEU A 433 -16.46 -10.47 4.66
CA LEU A 433 -15.42 -11.04 5.53
C LEU A 433 -15.80 -10.94 7.00
N CYS A 434 -16.26 -9.79 7.45
CA CYS A 434 -16.63 -9.58 8.84
C CYS A 434 -17.88 -10.38 9.22
N THR A 435 -18.81 -10.59 8.29
CA THR A 435 -19.98 -11.47 8.47
C THR A 435 -19.52 -12.93 8.62
N ALA A 436 -18.64 -13.41 7.76
CA ALA A 436 -18.08 -14.75 7.86
C ALA A 436 -17.29 -14.95 9.15
N ALA A 437 -16.46 -13.98 9.54
CA ALA A 437 -15.68 -13.97 10.76
C ALA A 437 -16.58 -14.06 12.02
N THR A 438 -17.62 -13.25 12.08
CA THR A 438 -18.56 -13.24 13.20
C THR A 438 -19.31 -14.57 13.32
N ALA A 439 -19.67 -15.20 12.21
CA ALA A 439 -20.34 -16.49 12.20
C ALA A 439 -19.49 -17.63 12.83
N VAL A 440 -18.16 -17.46 12.86
CA VAL A 440 -17.21 -18.40 13.48
C VAL A 440 -16.57 -17.87 14.76
N HIS A 441 -17.22 -16.92 15.42
CA HIS A 441 -16.82 -16.33 16.71
C HIS A 441 -15.54 -15.47 16.69
N ILE A 442 -15.11 -14.97 15.55
CA ILE A 442 -14.11 -13.91 15.48
C ILE A 442 -14.82 -12.58 15.80
N SER A 443 -14.29 -11.83 16.77
CA SER A 443 -14.79 -10.46 17.04
C SER A 443 -14.35 -9.54 15.92
N CYS A 444 -15.27 -9.13 15.03
CA CYS A 444 -14.96 -8.33 13.85
C CYS A 444 -15.82 -7.06 13.80
N ALA A 445 -15.21 -5.94 13.40
CA ALA A 445 -15.90 -4.69 13.15
C ALA A 445 -15.42 -4.05 11.85
N VAL A 446 -16.37 -3.51 11.07
CA VAL A 446 -16.08 -2.75 9.85
C VAL A 446 -16.22 -1.27 10.15
N HIS A 447 -15.18 -0.52 9.82
CA HIS A 447 -15.10 0.93 9.91
C HIS A 447 -15.00 1.53 8.51
N THR A 448 -15.44 2.78 8.35
CA THR A 448 -15.39 3.44 7.06
C THR A 448 -14.97 4.89 7.21
N LEU A 449 -14.09 5.34 6.32
CA LEU A 449 -13.64 6.72 6.21
C LEU A 449 -14.00 7.29 4.86
N ILE A 450 -14.51 8.54 4.82
CA ILE A 450 -14.66 9.25 3.56
C ILE A 450 -13.26 9.63 3.05
N SER A 451 -12.74 8.85 2.12
CA SER A 451 -11.37 8.99 1.59
C SER A 451 -11.27 8.34 0.21
N PHE A 452 -10.06 8.27 -0.28
CA PHE A 452 -9.67 7.48 -1.45
C PHE A 452 -8.73 6.37 -0.98
N HIS A 453 -8.63 5.29 -1.74
CA HIS A 453 -7.67 4.21 -1.50
C HIS A 453 -6.24 4.74 -1.74
N THR A 454 -5.61 5.31 -0.72
CA THR A 454 -4.31 5.99 -0.77
C THR A 454 -3.58 5.87 0.55
N TRP A 455 -2.27 6.04 0.56
CA TRP A 455 -1.44 6.00 1.76
C TRP A 455 -1.91 6.96 2.90
N PRO A 456 -2.40 8.18 2.64
CA PRO A 456 -3.00 9.00 3.70
C PRO A 456 -4.24 8.38 4.36
N PHE A 457 -5.01 7.56 3.63
CA PHE A 457 -6.09 6.78 4.22
C PHE A 457 -5.50 5.66 5.09
N ALA A 458 -4.56 4.86 4.57
CA ALA A 458 -3.93 3.79 5.32
C ALA A 458 -3.28 4.28 6.63
N ALA A 459 -2.56 5.42 6.57
CA ALA A 459 -1.99 6.06 7.75
C ALA A 459 -3.04 6.46 8.79
N ARG A 460 -4.20 6.92 8.34
CA ARG A 460 -5.28 7.32 9.23
C ARG A 460 -5.96 6.08 9.84
N ALA A 461 -6.29 5.08 9.06
CA ALA A 461 -6.90 3.85 9.52
C ALA A 461 -6.02 3.16 10.57
N PHE A 462 -4.73 3.00 10.29
CA PHE A 462 -3.77 2.49 11.28
C PHE A 462 -3.75 3.31 12.57
N SER A 463 -3.76 4.65 12.48
CA SER A 463 -3.78 5.53 13.65
C SER A 463 -5.05 5.35 14.49
N ASP A 464 -6.18 5.12 13.85
CA ASP A 464 -7.47 4.93 14.52
C ASP A 464 -7.56 3.55 15.20
N ALA A 465 -7.02 2.50 14.57
CA ALA A 465 -7.03 1.13 15.09
C ALA A 465 -5.93 0.84 16.14
N LEU A 466 -4.80 1.56 16.13
CA LEU A 466 -3.65 1.26 16.99
C LEU A 466 -3.98 1.14 18.49
N PRO A 467 -4.79 2.02 19.14
CA PRO A 467 -5.13 1.86 20.54
C PRO A 467 -5.95 0.60 20.82
N TRP A 468 -6.88 0.25 19.91
CA TRP A 468 -7.66 -0.97 20.00
C TRP A 468 -6.76 -2.20 19.86
N MET A 469 -5.93 -2.24 18.82
CA MET A 469 -5.00 -3.34 18.56
C MET A 469 -4.05 -3.57 19.74
N ALA A 470 -3.43 -2.51 20.25
CA ALA A 470 -2.53 -2.60 21.39
C ALA A 470 -3.23 -3.18 22.64
N THR A 471 -4.53 -2.93 22.80
CA THR A 471 -5.34 -3.55 23.86
C THR A 471 -5.56 -5.04 23.59
N GLN A 472 -5.88 -5.42 22.35
CA GLN A 472 -6.10 -6.82 21.99
C GLN A 472 -4.86 -7.68 22.20
N ILE A 473 -3.69 -7.19 21.81
CA ILE A 473 -2.42 -7.92 21.98
C ILE A 473 -1.76 -7.69 23.35
N GLN A 474 -2.51 -7.13 24.31
CA GLN A 474 -2.07 -6.99 25.70
C GLN A 474 -0.75 -6.19 25.84
N THR A 475 -0.61 -5.10 25.08
CA THR A 475 0.47 -4.14 25.33
C THR A 475 0.30 -3.59 26.75
N LEU A 476 1.27 -3.84 27.62
CA LEU A 476 1.16 -3.49 29.03
C LEU A 476 0.92 -1.99 29.21
N PRO A 477 -0.05 -1.58 30.03
CA PRO A 477 -0.21 -0.18 30.37
C PRO A 477 1.06 0.36 31.03
N ALA A 478 1.33 1.65 30.83
CA ALA A 478 2.43 2.33 31.52
C ALA A 478 2.39 2.01 33.01
N ARG A 479 3.51 1.54 33.57
CA ARG A 479 3.63 1.35 35.01
C ARG A 479 3.43 2.72 35.65
N ALA A 480 2.42 2.83 36.54
CA ALA A 480 2.19 4.06 37.27
C ALA A 480 3.50 4.51 37.92
N PRO A 481 3.89 5.79 37.90
CA PRO A 481 5.07 6.26 38.59
C PRO A 481 4.91 5.93 40.07
N THR A 482 5.85 5.16 40.59
CA THR A 482 5.96 4.85 42.05
C THR A 482 6.40 6.08 42.83
#